data_abe51bed2fcaec9adaf0cbc3984b9192
#
_entry.id   abe51bed2fcaec9adaf0cbc3984b9192
#
_cell.length_a   1.000
_cell.length_b   1.000
_cell.length_c   1.000
_cell.angle_alpha   90.00
_cell.angle_beta   90.00
_cell.angle_gamma   90.00
#
_symmetry.space_group_name_H-M   'P 1'
#
loop_
_entity.id
_entity.type
_entity.pdbx_description
1 polymer ?
#
loop_
_entity_poly.entity_id
_entity_poly.type
_entity_poly.pdbx_seq_one_letter_code
_entity_poly.pdbx_strand_id
1 'polypeptide(L)'
;SAIFTESLRESEIFLSMNGSDCGLANVNIGTSGAEIGGAFGGEKETGGGRESGSDAWKAYMRRQTNTINFGGKLPLAQGIKFEL
;
A
#
# COMPACT_ATOMS: atom_id res chain seq x y z
N SER A 1 5.65 14.79 1.16
CA SER A 1 5.42 16.07 0.47
C SER A 1 4.22 16.80 1.03
N ALA A 2 4.10 18.08 0.73
CA ALA A 2 3.02 18.91 1.22
C ALA A 2 2.61 19.95 0.19
N ILE A 3 1.35 20.34 0.23
CA ILE A 3 0.81 21.46 -0.53
C ILE A 3 0.07 22.40 0.43
N PHE A 4 0.16 23.69 0.19
CA PHE A 4 -0.60 24.70 0.92
C PHE A 4 -1.54 25.39 -0.07
N THR A 5 -2.84 25.20 0.09
CA THR A 5 -3.83 25.70 -0.84
C THR A 5 -5.19 25.83 -0.17
N GLU A 6 -6.01 26.77 -0.65
CA GLU A 6 -7.42 26.87 -0.29
C GLU A 6 -8.32 26.24 -1.35
N SER A 7 -7.73 25.75 -2.46
CA SER A 7 -8.47 25.14 -3.56
C SER A 7 -8.66 23.65 -3.32
N LEU A 8 -9.91 23.23 -3.23
CA LEU A 8 -10.23 21.81 -3.14
C LEU A 8 -9.73 21.05 -4.38
N ARG A 9 -9.89 21.65 -5.56
CA ARG A 9 -9.45 21.04 -6.82
C ARG A 9 -7.95 20.77 -6.81
N GLU A 10 -7.15 21.76 -6.40
CA GLU A 10 -5.70 21.59 -6.34
C GLU A 10 -5.30 20.51 -5.34
N SER A 11 -5.94 20.46 -4.18
CA SER A 11 -5.64 19.44 -3.19
C SER A 11 -6.01 18.04 -3.69
N GLU A 12 -7.13 17.89 -4.36
CA GLU A 12 -7.53 16.59 -4.92
C GLU A 12 -6.58 16.12 -6.02
N ILE A 13 -6.11 17.01 -6.88
CA ILE A 13 -5.12 16.66 -7.91
C ILE A 13 -3.80 16.26 -7.26
N PHE A 14 -3.36 16.99 -6.25
CA PHE A 14 -2.13 16.71 -5.54
C PHE A 14 -2.14 15.33 -4.88
N LEU A 15 -3.27 14.93 -4.31
CA LEU A 15 -3.43 13.64 -3.64
C LEU A 15 -3.75 12.49 -4.59
N SER A 16 -4.03 12.79 -5.86
CA SER A 16 -4.39 11.78 -6.85
C SER A 16 -3.15 11.06 -7.39
N MET A 17 -3.39 10.02 -8.18
CA MET A 17 -2.32 9.27 -8.84
C MET A 17 -1.50 10.11 -9.82
N ASN A 18 -2.04 11.25 -10.28
CA ASN A 18 -1.35 12.18 -11.16
C ASN A 18 -0.62 13.29 -10.41
N GLY A 19 -0.70 13.28 -9.09
CA GLY A 19 -0.08 14.29 -8.23
C GLY A 19 1.17 13.79 -7.55
N SER A 20 1.22 13.91 -6.23
CA SER A 20 2.40 13.54 -5.46
C SER A 20 2.59 12.04 -5.36
N ASP A 21 3.73 11.55 -5.80
CA ASP A 21 4.11 10.14 -5.72
C ASP A 21 5.09 9.96 -4.56
N CYS A 22 4.55 9.80 -3.37
CA CYS A 22 5.34 9.71 -2.14
C CYS A 22 4.57 8.93 -1.07
N GLY A 23 5.26 8.64 0.04
CA GLY A 23 4.66 7.91 1.15
C GLY A 23 3.71 8.74 1.99
N LEU A 24 4.00 10.02 2.17
CA LEU A 24 3.17 10.96 2.91
C LEU A 24 2.88 12.18 2.06
N ALA A 25 1.61 12.48 1.87
CA ALA A 25 1.17 13.64 1.13
C ALA A 25 0.22 14.44 2.02
N ASN A 26 0.60 15.66 2.36
CA ASN A 26 -0.12 16.50 3.29
C ASN A 26 -0.71 17.73 2.63
N VAL A 27 -1.88 18.15 3.08
CA VAL A 27 -2.52 19.39 2.64
C VAL A 27 -2.59 20.32 3.84
N ASN A 28 -2.01 21.51 3.69
CA ASN A 28 -1.98 22.58 4.70
C ASN A 28 -1.29 22.20 6.01
N ILE A 29 -0.40 21.21 5.94
CA ILE A 29 0.46 20.78 7.02
C ILE A 29 1.85 20.63 6.42
N GLY A 30 2.88 20.99 7.18
CA GLY A 30 4.27 20.87 6.71
C GLY A 30 4.74 19.43 6.57
N THR A 31 5.96 19.26 6.09
CA THR A 31 6.55 17.95 5.83
C THR A 31 7.23 17.33 7.05
N SER A 32 7.33 18.05 8.16
CA SER A 32 7.99 17.57 9.38
C SER A 32 7.05 16.71 10.20
N GLY A 33 7.38 15.42 10.31
CA GLY A 33 6.60 14.48 11.10
C GLY A 33 5.37 13.95 10.37
N ALA A 34 4.88 12.84 10.88
CA ALA A 34 3.66 12.20 10.41
C ALA A 34 2.66 12.14 11.55
N GLU A 35 1.37 12.15 11.22
CA GLU A 35 0.34 11.99 12.23
C GLU A 35 0.41 10.61 12.86
N ILE A 36 0.16 10.55 14.16
CA ILE A 36 0.11 9.28 14.89
C ILE A 36 -1.03 8.41 14.30
N GLY A 37 -0.71 7.16 14.02
CA GLY A 37 -1.65 6.23 13.43
C GLY A 37 -1.55 6.10 11.92
N GLY A 38 -0.85 7.03 11.26
CA GLY A 38 -0.60 6.91 9.83
C GLY A 38 0.66 6.09 9.54
N ALA A 39 0.62 5.31 8.48
CA ALA A 39 1.78 4.55 8.04
C ALA A 39 2.82 5.49 7.43
N PHE A 40 4.07 5.38 7.88
CA PHE A 40 5.18 6.21 7.44
C PHE A 40 6.04 5.46 6.43
N GLY A 41 6.42 6.11 5.36
CA GLY A 41 7.29 5.51 4.36
C GLY A 41 7.46 6.38 3.14
N GLY A 42 8.01 5.79 2.09
CA GLY A 42 8.34 6.50 0.86
C GLY A 42 8.03 5.70 -0.39
N GLU A 43 8.36 6.29 -1.51
CA GLU A 43 8.25 5.68 -2.82
C GLU A 43 9.54 5.91 -3.60
N LYS A 44 9.66 5.25 -4.74
CA LYS A 44 10.83 5.39 -5.62
C LYS A 44 12.13 5.06 -4.87
N GLU A 45 13.10 5.97 -4.87
CA GLU A 45 14.40 5.73 -4.26
C GLU A 45 14.36 5.62 -2.73
N THR A 46 13.30 6.09 -2.11
CA THR A 46 13.10 5.93 -0.66
C THR A 46 12.46 4.60 -0.28
N GLY A 47 12.16 3.77 -1.27
CA GLY A 47 11.55 2.46 -1.06
C GLY A 47 10.03 2.52 -1.02
N GLY A 48 9.40 1.35 -1.12
CA GLY A 48 7.94 1.26 -1.16
C GLY A 48 7.30 0.73 0.12
N GLY A 49 8.08 0.56 1.18
CA GLY A 49 7.55 0.05 2.44
C GLY A 49 6.85 1.10 3.28
N ARG A 50 6.22 0.63 4.33
CA ARG A 50 5.58 1.48 5.33
C ARG A 50 5.90 0.97 6.73
N GLU A 51 5.91 1.87 7.70
CA GLU A 51 6.16 1.54 9.10
C GLU A 51 5.27 2.37 10.01
N SER A 52 5.21 1.99 11.26
CA SER A 52 4.59 2.66 12.39
C SER A 52 3.08 2.45 12.47
N GLY A 53 2.27 3.17 11.72
CA GLY A 53 0.82 3.18 11.92
C GLY A 53 0.02 2.39 10.90
N SER A 54 -1.29 2.49 11.01
CA SER A 54 -2.26 1.84 10.13
C SER A 54 -2.00 0.33 10.02
N ASP A 55 -1.90 -0.21 8.82
CA ASP A 55 -1.64 -1.63 8.56
C ASP A 55 -0.15 -1.97 8.41
N ALA A 56 0.74 -1.02 8.75
CA ALA A 56 2.18 -1.23 8.62
C ALA A 56 2.68 -2.43 9.41
N TRP A 57 1.99 -2.83 10.49
CA TRP A 57 2.33 -4.01 11.29
C TRP A 57 2.39 -5.28 10.44
N LYS A 58 1.66 -5.33 9.34
CA LYS A 58 1.64 -6.50 8.45
C LYS A 58 3.00 -6.76 7.81
N ALA A 59 3.83 -5.72 7.68
CA ALA A 59 5.17 -5.86 7.13
C ALA A 59 6.11 -6.69 8.01
N TYR A 60 5.80 -6.81 9.30
CA TYR A 60 6.58 -7.59 10.25
C TYR A 60 6.14 -9.05 10.31
N MET A 61 5.10 -9.40 9.58
CA MET A 61 4.55 -10.75 9.55
C MET A 61 5.02 -11.51 8.33
N ARG A 62 5.28 -12.79 8.52
CA ARG A 62 5.61 -13.66 7.40
C ARG A 62 4.31 -14.03 6.68
N ARG A 63 4.27 -13.76 5.39
CA ARG A 63 3.12 -14.11 4.56
C ARG A 63 3.31 -15.48 3.96
N GLN A 64 2.28 -16.29 4.00
CA GLN A 64 2.27 -17.60 3.38
C GLN A 64 0.89 -17.87 2.79
N THR A 65 0.86 -18.30 1.54
CA THR A 65 -0.39 -18.69 0.90
C THR A 65 -0.55 -20.20 1.06
N ASN A 66 -1.71 -20.63 1.50
CA ASN A 66 -2.02 -22.03 1.71
C ASN A 66 -3.27 -22.41 0.95
N THR A 67 -3.23 -23.59 0.36
CA THR A 67 -4.38 -24.18 -0.30
C THR A 67 -4.52 -25.61 0.21
N ILE A 68 -5.70 -25.95 0.67
CA ILE A 68 -5.97 -27.29 1.20
C ILE A 68 -7.07 -27.93 0.34
N ASN A 69 -6.76 -29.08 -0.23
CA ASN A 69 -7.73 -29.85 -0.99
C ASN A 69 -8.39 -30.90 -0.08
N PHE A 70 -9.66 -30.67 0.22
CA PHE A 70 -10.46 -31.61 1.05
C PHE A 70 -11.11 -32.72 0.24
N GLY A 71 -11.07 -32.66 -1.10
CA GLY A 71 -11.69 -33.66 -1.95
C GLY A 71 -10.79 -34.85 -2.22
N GLY A 72 -11.36 -35.90 -2.74
CA GLY A 72 -10.62 -37.07 -3.17
C GLY A 72 -9.99 -36.95 -4.55
N LYS A 73 -10.26 -35.86 -5.24
CA LYS A 73 -9.72 -35.59 -6.57
C LYS A 73 -8.68 -34.49 -6.49
N LEU A 74 -7.76 -34.46 -7.42
CA LEU A 74 -6.75 -33.43 -7.52
C LEU A 74 -7.20 -32.33 -8.47
N PRO A 75 -7.79 -31.22 -7.97
CA PRO A 75 -8.12 -30.09 -8.82
C PRO A 75 -6.84 -29.34 -9.19
N LEU A 76 -6.77 -28.88 -10.43
CA LEU A 76 -5.64 -28.10 -10.91
C LEU A 76 -6.09 -26.66 -11.18
N ALA A 77 -5.28 -25.70 -10.76
CA ALA A 77 -5.57 -24.31 -11.02
C ALA A 77 -5.62 -24.02 -12.51
N GLN A 78 -6.50 -23.08 -12.90
CA GLN A 78 -6.61 -22.60 -14.28
C GLN A 78 -6.95 -23.69 -15.32
N GLY A 79 -7.55 -24.78 -14.88
CA GLY A 79 -7.97 -25.84 -15.80
C GLY A 79 -6.84 -26.67 -16.40
N ILE A 80 -5.63 -26.55 -15.84
CA ILE A 80 -4.50 -27.38 -16.25
C ILE A 80 -4.79 -28.84 -15.92
N LYS A 81 -4.59 -29.73 -16.88
CA LYS A 81 -4.77 -31.18 -16.68
C LYS A 81 -3.45 -31.88 -16.91
N PHE A 82 -3.12 -32.79 -16.01
CA PHE A 82 -2.04 -33.75 -16.23
C PHE A 82 -2.65 -35.08 -16.62
N GLU A 83 -2.16 -35.64 -17.71
CA GLU A 83 -2.50 -37.04 -18.08
C GLU A 83 -1.41 -37.93 -17.48
N LEU A 84 -1.86 -38.85 -16.67
CA LEU A 84 -0.99 -39.87 -16.06
C LEU A 84 -0.98 -41.12 -16.91
#